data_2b5d58b9dd1cea74ca99a9b72a14761d
#
_entry.id   2b5d58b9dd1cea74ca99a9b72a14761d
#
_cell.length_a   1.000
_cell.length_b   1.000
_cell.length_c   1.000
_cell.angle_alpha   90.00
_cell.angle_beta   90.00
_cell.angle_gamma   90.00
#
_symmetry.space_group_name_H-M   'P 1'
#
loop_
_entity.id
_entity.type
_entity.pdbx_description
1 polymer ?
#
loop_
_entity_poly.entity_id
_entity_poly.type
_entity_poly.pdbx_seq_one_letter_code
_entity_poly.pdbx_strand_id
1 'polypeptide(L)'
;MAKSSPRPRQPDHVLVGERLLNQLGRRADKYVLGQACAVISDHNVAPLFADRVKRSLRSAGFCPTLITIPAGEKSKTLHRASAICDQMIAAGLDRQSFVVGLGGGMIGDISGFVAAIYHRGIPHIQIPTTLLAMVDSSIGGKTGVDTRAGKNLIGAFHQPSLVIDDVDLLKTLPRRQFNQGFAEIIKHAIIADPKMFRMLRSWKAGAAPALQRLIKRNIQIKSKIVAKDERDRTGKRALLNFGHTIGHGIERAGNYRKFLHGEAVSLGIVAACAISVKRAGLPADQRAAIVDLLERFELPTRLPLKFPRKKILDAVNFDKKFESGKIRFVVTPRIGAAYVAHNVTLDDIREAVEAL
;
A
#
# COMPACT_ATOMS: atom_id res chain seq x y z
N MET A 1 -26.43 -29.06 -13.44
CA MET A 1 -26.48 -27.60 -13.24
C MET A 1 -25.20 -27.15 -12.56
N ALA A 2 -24.25 -26.59 -13.30
CA ALA A 2 -22.98 -26.10 -12.77
C ALA A 2 -23.25 -24.82 -11.99
N LYS A 3 -23.00 -24.83 -10.67
CA LYS A 3 -23.02 -23.62 -9.82
C LYS A 3 -21.90 -22.70 -10.30
N SER A 4 -22.26 -21.60 -10.94
CA SER A 4 -21.32 -20.53 -11.26
C SER A 4 -20.70 -20.04 -9.94
N SER A 5 -19.38 -20.14 -9.82
CA SER A 5 -18.65 -19.54 -8.70
C SER A 5 -18.97 -18.03 -8.64
N PRO A 6 -19.30 -17.47 -7.48
CA PRO A 6 -19.59 -16.05 -7.38
C PRO A 6 -18.36 -15.28 -7.82
N ARG A 7 -18.52 -14.33 -8.75
CA ARG A 7 -17.47 -13.37 -9.10
C ARG A 7 -17.04 -12.68 -7.80
N PRO A 8 -15.73 -12.56 -7.52
CA PRO A 8 -15.29 -11.83 -6.34
C PRO A 8 -15.79 -10.39 -6.47
N ARG A 9 -16.78 -10.02 -5.65
CA ARG A 9 -17.24 -8.65 -5.54
C ARG A 9 -16.11 -7.82 -4.95
N GLN A 10 -15.95 -6.59 -5.45
CA GLN A 10 -15.19 -5.56 -4.75
C GLN A 10 -15.75 -5.51 -3.32
N PRO A 11 -14.94 -5.41 -2.26
CA PRO A 11 -15.48 -5.26 -0.91
C PRO A 11 -16.48 -4.11 -0.89
N ASP A 12 -17.70 -4.35 -0.46
CA ASP A 12 -18.81 -3.38 -0.51
C ASP A 12 -18.48 -2.07 0.25
N HIS A 13 -17.43 -2.10 1.08
CA HIS A 13 -16.92 -0.96 1.84
C HIS A 13 -15.81 -0.15 1.11
N VAL A 14 -15.44 -0.47 -0.14
CA VAL A 14 -14.45 0.32 -0.91
C VAL A 14 -15.14 1.02 -2.07
N LEU A 15 -15.18 2.34 -2.01
CA LEU A 15 -15.80 3.20 -3.03
C LEU A 15 -14.70 3.85 -3.88
N VAL A 16 -14.78 3.72 -5.21
CA VAL A 16 -13.85 4.36 -6.16
C VAL A 16 -14.63 5.22 -7.14
N GLY A 17 -14.32 6.51 -7.20
CA GLY A 17 -15.03 7.44 -8.07
C GLY A 17 -14.47 8.85 -8.03
N GLU A 18 -15.23 9.80 -8.55
CA GLU A 18 -14.94 11.24 -8.50
C GLU A 18 -15.89 11.93 -7.51
N ARG A 19 -15.41 13.03 -6.91
CA ARG A 19 -16.19 13.88 -5.98
C ARG A 19 -16.79 13.13 -4.79
N LEU A 20 -16.22 11.98 -4.43
CA LEU A 20 -16.70 11.16 -3.32
C LEU A 20 -16.53 11.84 -1.97
N LEU A 21 -15.49 12.68 -1.84
CA LEU A 21 -15.21 13.41 -0.60
C LEU A 21 -16.40 14.29 -0.16
N ASN A 22 -17.15 14.84 -1.11
CA ASN A 22 -18.36 15.63 -0.82
C ASN A 22 -19.53 14.79 -0.26
N GLN A 23 -19.45 13.46 -0.43
CA GLN A 23 -20.48 12.51 0.02
C GLN A 23 -20.03 11.73 1.28
N LEU A 24 -18.84 12.04 1.83
CA LEU A 24 -18.25 11.30 2.94
C LEU A 24 -19.22 11.15 4.11
N GLY A 25 -19.79 12.24 4.62
CA GLY A 25 -20.69 12.18 5.78
C GLY A 25 -21.89 11.25 5.56
N ARG A 26 -22.60 11.43 4.45
CA ARG A 26 -23.75 10.56 4.10
C ARG A 26 -23.34 9.09 3.90
N ARG A 27 -22.11 8.83 3.45
CA ARG A 27 -21.59 7.47 3.28
C ARG A 27 -21.16 6.87 4.61
N ALA A 28 -20.52 7.67 5.46
CA ALA A 28 -20.04 7.25 6.78
C ALA A 28 -21.17 6.79 7.69
N ASP A 29 -22.32 7.46 7.66
CA ASP A 29 -23.49 7.18 8.47
C ASP A 29 -23.93 5.71 8.46
N LYS A 30 -23.65 4.98 7.38
CA LYS A 30 -23.96 3.55 7.26
C LYS A 30 -23.00 2.62 8.00
N TYR A 31 -21.86 3.12 8.46
CA TYR A 31 -20.76 2.30 8.94
C TYR A 31 -20.29 2.66 10.34
N VAL A 32 -20.80 3.75 10.93
CA VAL A 32 -20.41 4.25 12.25
C VAL A 32 -21.64 4.51 13.10
N LEU A 33 -21.48 4.44 14.43
CA LEU A 33 -22.59 4.57 15.37
C LEU A 33 -22.66 5.94 16.02
N GLY A 34 -21.50 6.53 16.33
CA GLY A 34 -21.41 7.80 17.06
C GLY A 34 -21.24 9.01 16.14
N GLN A 35 -21.45 10.20 16.72
CA GLN A 35 -21.32 11.46 15.99
C GLN A 35 -19.90 12.06 16.05
N ALA A 36 -19.16 11.83 17.15
CA ALA A 36 -17.81 12.37 17.31
C ALA A 36 -16.80 11.59 16.49
N CYS A 37 -15.87 12.30 15.80
CA CYS A 37 -14.80 11.66 15.08
C CYS A 37 -13.51 12.47 15.06
N ALA A 38 -12.36 11.75 15.00
CA ALA A 38 -11.06 12.34 14.74
C ALA A 38 -10.73 12.25 13.26
N VAL A 39 -10.43 13.37 12.61
CA VAL A 39 -9.84 13.43 11.27
C VAL A 39 -8.34 13.55 11.44
N ILE A 40 -7.61 12.48 11.18
CA ILE A 40 -6.15 12.42 11.30
C ILE A 40 -5.56 12.66 9.90
N SER A 41 -4.67 13.65 9.79
CA SER A 41 -4.02 14.00 8.53
C SER A 41 -2.59 14.50 8.76
N ASP A 42 -1.85 14.76 7.69
CA ASP A 42 -0.54 15.38 7.78
C ASP A 42 -0.52 16.84 7.28
N HIS A 43 0.59 17.54 7.57
CA HIS A 43 0.74 18.96 7.25
C HIS A 43 0.70 19.27 5.75
N ASN A 44 0.94 18.28 4.87
CA ASN A 44 0.86 18.48 3.41
C ASN A 44 -0.57 18.30 2.89
N VAL A 45 -1.33 17.36 3.47
CA VAL A 45 -2.64 16.94 2.97
C VAL A 45 -3.77 17.75 3.64
N ALA A 46 -3.65 18.04 4.93
CA ALA A 46 -4.69 18.76 5.68
C ALA A 46 -5.06 20.11 5.06
N PRO A 47 -4.12 20.98 4.65
CA PRO A 47 -4.46 22.26 4.01
C PRO A 47 -5.25 22.11 2.71
N LEU A 48 -5.08 21.01 2.00
CA LEU A 48 -5.74 20.77 0.72
C LEU A 48 -7.17 20.26 0.87
N PHE A 49 -7.42 19.40 1.86
CA PHE A 49 -8.64 18.60 1.88
C PHE A 49 -9.40 18.58 3.21
N ALA A 50 -8.77 18.93 4.34
CA ALA A 50 -9.41 18.78 5.67
C ALA A 50 -10.70 19.58 5.81
N ASP A 51 -10.80 20.78 5.23
CA ASP A 51 -12.03 21.58 5.30
C ASP A 51 -13.18 20.98 4.49
N ARG A 52 -12.90 20.33 3.34
CA ARG A 52 -13.92 19.58 2.59
C ARG A 52 -14.42 18.39 3.38
N VAL A 53 -13.51 17.64 4.02
CA VAL A 53 -13.84 16.50 4.89
C VAL A 53 -14.71 16.96 6.03
N LYS A 54 -14.29 17.99 6.79
CA LYS A 54 -15.05 18.54 7.93
C LYS A 54 -16.44 19.02 7.52
N ARG A 55 -16.56 19.75 6.41
CA ARG A 55 -17.86 20.21 5.90
C ARG A 55 -18.77 19.03 5.55
N SER A 56 -18.27 18.02 4.84
CA SER A 56 -19.05 16.84 4.48
C SER A 56 -19.52 16.06 5.69
N LEU A 57 -18.68 15.92 6.72
CA LEU A 57 -19.04 15.26 7.98
C LEU A 57 -20.07 16.08 8.76
N ARG A 58 -19.86 17.39 8.93
CA ARG A 58 -20.79 18.27 9.67
C ARG A 58 -22.16 18.33 9.00
N SER A 59 -22.23 18.37 7.68
CA SER A 59 -23.51 18.37 6.94
C SER A 59 -24.35 17.10 7.15
N ALA A 60 -23.72 16.02 7.65
CA ALA A 60 -24.37 14.77 8.01
C ALA A 60 -24.54 14.59 9.54
N GLY A 61 -24.32 15.65 10.32
CA GLY A 61 -24.53 15.64 11.78
C GLY A 61 -23.32 15.16 12.58
N PHE A 62 -22.15 14.91 11.97
CA PHE A 62 -20.95 14.52 12.69
C PHE A 62 -20.18 15.72 13.28
N CYS A 63 -19.44 15.48 14.36
CA CYS A 63 -18.60 16.45 15.08
C CYS A 63 -17.10 16.13 14.86
N PRO A 64 -16.49 16.55 13.74
CA PRO A 64 -15.11 16.23 13.44
C PRO A 64 -14.11 17.12 14.20
N THR A 65 -13.15 16.48 14.88
CA THR A 65 -11.93 17.09 15.43
C THR A 65 -10.76 16.81 14.49
N LEU A 66 -10.07 17.84 14.02
CA LEU A 66 -8.88 17.69 13.16
C LEU A 66 -7.63 17.51 14.03
N ILE A 67 -6.88 16.45 13.75
CA ILE A 67 -5.57 16.17 14.34
C ILE A 67 -4.55 16.09 13.21
N THR A 68 -3.54 16.95 13.22
CA THR A 68 -2.48 16.98 12.19
C THR A 68 -1.14 16.57 12.77
N ILE A 69 -0.38 15.80 11.98
CA ILE A 69 0.97 15.36 12.32
C ILE A 69 1.97 15.76 11.20
N PRO A 70 3.27 15.83 11.49
CA PRO A 70 4.25 16.07 10.45
C PRO A 70 4.20 15.02 9.34
N ALA A 71 4.34 15.46 8.09
CA ALA A 71 4.37 14.55 6.94
C ALA A 71 5.62 13.66 6.93
N GLY A 72 5.49 12.47 6.32
CA GLY A 72 6.59 11.54 6.09
C GLY A 72 6.69 10.41 7.12
N GLU A 73 7.36 9.33 6.71
CA GLU A 73 7.43 8.05 7.44
C GLU A 73 7.96 8.19 8.87
N LYS A 74 8.80 9.17 9.15
CA LYS A 74 9.33 9.43 10.50
C LYS A 74 8.24 9.72 11.55
N SER A 75 7.06 10.14 11.13
CA SER A 75 5.92 10.40 12.01
C SER A 75 5.14 9.13 12.36
N LYS A 76 5.43 8.02 11.71
CA LYS A 76 4.76 6.73 11.91
C LYS A 76 5.36 5.99 13.11
N THR A 77 5.18 6.51 14.32
CA THR A 77 5.78 5.99 15.55
C THR A 77 4.75 5.74 16.64
N LEU A 78 5.07 4.85 17.60
CA LEU A 78 4.23 4.58 18.76
C LEU A 78 4.00 5.83 19.61
N HIS A 79 5.05 6.67 19.79
CA HIS A 79 4.94 7.95 20.49
C HIS A 79 3.90 8.87 19.82
N ARG A 80 3.91 8.94 18.47
CA ARG A 80 2.93 9.76 17.74
C ARG A 80 1.53 9.18 17.85
N ALA A 81 1.38 7.86 17.80
CA ALA A 81 0.08 7.22 18.00
C ALA A 81 -0.49 7.51 19.41
N SER A 82 0.34 7.46 20.45
CA SER A 82 -0.06 7.86 21.82
C SER A 82 -0.51 9.32 21.87
N ALA A 83 0.28 10.25 21.33
CA ALA A 83 -0.07 11.67 21.31
C ALA A 83 -1.37 11.97 20.54
N ILE A 84 -1.70 11.18 19.52
CA ILE A 84 -3.00 11.28 18.83
C ILE A 84 -4.12 10.80 19.76
N CYS A 85 -3.94 9.68 20.47
CA CYS A 85 -4.92 9.20 21.45
C CYS A 85 -5.18 10.23 22.54
N ASP A 86 -4.15 10.90 23.08
CA ASP A 86 -4.29 11.95 24.09
C ASP A 86 -5.13 13.13 23.57
N GLN A 87 -4.92 13.54 22.31
CA GLN A 87 -5.74 14.59 21.69
C GLN A 87 -7.19 14.13 21.46
N MET A 88 -7.41 12.87 21.12
CA MET A 88 -8.77 12.31 21.01
C MET A 88 -9.49 12.29 22.35
N ILE A 89 -8.81 11.92 23.44
CA ILE A 89 -9.35 11.95 24.79
C ILE A 89 -9.71 13.38 25.19
N ALA A 90 -8.79 14.32 24.99
CA ALA A 90 -9.02 15.74 25.30
C ALA A 90 -10.19 16.36 24.51
N ALA A 91 -10.45 15.84 23.31
CA ALA A 91 -11.60 16.24 22.49
C ALA A 91 -12.92 15.51 22.85
N GLY A 92 -12.92 14.66 23.88
CA GLY A 92 -14.11 13.96 24.36
C GLY A 92 -14.57 12.80 23.47
N LEU A 93 -13.68 12.25 22.65
CA LEU A 93 -14.02 11.06 21.86
C LEU A 93 -14.15 9.83 22.77
N ASP A 94 -15.16 9.03 22.54
CA ASP A 94 -15.51 7.84 23.30
C ASP A 94 -15.45 6.55 22.47
N ARG A 95 -15.97 5.46 23.04
CA ARG A 95 -16.01 4.14 22.36
C ARG A 95 -16.98 4.06 21.16
N GLN A 96 -17.90 5.01 21.01
CA GLN A 96 -18.82 5.10 19.87
C GLN A 96 -18.26 5.97 18.75
N SER A 97 -17.24 6.75 19.05
CA SER A 97 -16.55 7.62 18.09
C SER A 97 -15.81 6.81 17.01
N PHE A 98 -15.39 7.48 15.95
CA PHE A 98 -14.63 6.85 14.86
C PHE A 98 -13.46 7.71 14.39
N VAL A 99 -12.53 7.09 13.67
CA VAL A 99 -11.36 7.74 13.07
C VAL A 99 -11.54 7.89 11.57
N VAL A 100 -11.14 9.02 11.00
CA VAL A 100 -11.01 9.25 9.58
C VAL A 100 -9.54 9.51 9.27
N GLY A 101 -8.86 8.59 8.60
CA GLY A 101 -7.50 8.76 8.11
C GLY A 101 -7.51 9.43 6.73
N LEU A 102 -7.09 10.69 6.65
CA LEU A 102 -7.03 11.49 5.43
C LEU A 102 -5.57 11.67 5.00
N GLY A 103 -5.06 10.87 4.05
CA GLY A 103 -3.66 10.99 3.65
C GLY A 103 -3.15 9.81 2.80
N GLY A 104 -1.83 9.76 2.64
CA GLY A 104 -1.15 8.62 2.03
C GLY A 104 -1.08 7.40 2.95
N GLY A 105 -0.34 6.36 2.55
CA GLY A 105 -0.23 5.10 3.29
C GLY A 105 0.22 5.26 4.74
N MET A 106 1.15 6.19 5.03
CA MET A 106 1.60 6.49 6.40
C MET A 106 0.44 6.93 7.30
N ILE A 107 -0.41 7.82 6.82
CA ILE A 107 -1.60 8.26 7.56
C ILE A 107 -2.62 7.12 7.68
N GLY A 108 -2.84 6.35 6.62
CA GLY A 108 -3.71 5.17 6.66
C GLY A 108 -3.29 4.18 7.74
N ASP A 109 -1.99 3.86 7.80
CA ASP A 109 -1.43 2.91 8.78
C ASP A 109 -1.53 3.42 10.22
N ILE A 110 -1.09 4.65 10.50
CA ILE A 110 -1.12 5.18 11.87
C ILE A 110 -2.54 5.45 12.36
N SER A 111 -3.44 5.96 11.52
CA SER A 111 -4.83 6.21 11.89
C SER A 111 -5.61 4.92 12.14
N GLY A 112 -5.39 3.89 11.31
CA GLY A 112 -5.96 2.57 11.53
C GLY A 112 -5.40 1.89 12.79
N PHE A 113 -4.11 2.06 13.10
CA PHE A 113 -3.51 1.57 14.34
C PHE A 113 -4.05 2.30 15.57
N VAL A 114 -4.17 3.63 15.53
CA VAL A 114 -4.82 4.42 16.59
C VAL A 114 -6.23 3.92 16.81
N ALA A 115 -7.03 3.74 15.75
CA ALA A 115 -8.38 3.22 15.88
C ALA A 115 -8.42 1.82 16.50
N ALA A 116 -7.45 0.95 16.17
CA ALA A 116 -7.37 -0.41 16.71
C ALA A 116 -7.09 -0.46 18.21
N ILE A 117 -6.33 0.49 18.75
CA ILE A 117 -5.94 0.52 20.18
C ILE A 117 -6.81 1.42 21.03
N TYR A 118 -7.42 2.47 20.45
CA TYR A 118 -8.27 3.42 21.16
C TYR A 118 -9.54 2.72 21.67
N HIS A 119 -9.83 2.80 22.98
CA HIS A 119 -10.91 2.06 23.63
C HIS A 119 -10.96 0.54 23.31
N ARG A 120 -9.85 -0.09 22.95
CA ARG A 120 -9.72 -1.49 22.50
C ARG A 120 -10.31 -1.77 21.12
N GLY A 121 -10.51 -0.74 20.32
CA GLY A 121 -10.99 -0.79 18.94
C GLY A 121 -12.24 0.05 18.71
N ILE A 122 -12.11 1.04 17.83
CA ILE A 122 -13.21 1.84 17.29
C ILE A 122 -13.21 1.79 15.78
N PRO A 123 -14.33 2.07 15.10
CA PRO A 123 -14.38 2.08 13.64
C PRO A 123 -13.40 3.10 13.04
N HIS A 124 -12.87 2.80 11.83
CA HIS A 124 -12.13 3.79 11.08
C HIS A 124 -12.51 3.80 9.59
N ILE A 125 -12.37 4.98 8.99
CA ILE A 125 -12.59 5.26 7.58
C ILE A 125 -11.25 5.71 6.99
N GLN A 126 -10.90 5.19 5.82
CA GLN A 126 -9.70 5.63 5.11
C GLN A 126 -10.07 6.47 3.89
N ILE A 127 -9.38 7.60 3.71
CA ILE A 127 -9.45 8.47 2.55
C ILE A 127 -8.03 8.58 1.97
N PRO A 128 -7.63 7.60 1.14
CA PRO A 128 -6.32 7.61 0.50
C PRO A 128 -6.18 8.82 -0.43
N THR A 129 -5.06 9.55 -0.31
CA THR A 129 -4.76 10.71 -1.16
C THR A 129 -3.60 10.46 -2.12
N THR A 130 -3.03 9.26 -2.12
CA THR A 130 -1.99 8.83 -3.05
C THR A 130 -2.43 7.60 -3.84
N LEU A 131 -1.98 7.47 -5.09
CA LEU A 131 -2.28 6.29 -5.90
C LEU A 131 -1.83 5.00 -5.22
N LEU A 132 -0.62 5.01 -4.62
CA LEU A 132 -0.11 3.88 -3.85
C LEU A 132 -1.06 3.46 -2.72
N ALA A 133 -1.60 4.41 -1.97
CA ALA A 133 -2.52 4.09 -0.89
C ALA A 133 -3.86 3.54 -1.40
N MET A 134 -4.40 4.08 -2.51
CA MET A 134 -5.64 3.61 -3.12
C MET A 134 -5.53 2.16 -3.62
N VAL A 135 -4.38 1.78 -4.18
CA VAL A 135 -4.22 0.45 -4.78
C VAL A 135 -3.59 -0.58 -3.86
N ASP A 136 -2.99 -0.15 -2.74
CA ASP A 136 -2.25 -1.06 -1.86
C ASP A 136 -2.58 -0.86 -0.38
N SER A 137 -2.04 0.13 0.32
CA SER A 137 -2.04 0.18 1.78
C SER A 137 -3.43 0.24 2.43
N SER A 138 -4.44 0.84 1.80
CA SER A 138 -5.81 0.88 2.32
C SER A 138 -6.54 -0.46 2.29
N ILE A 139 -5.97 -1.48 1.62
CA ILE A 139 -6.62 -2.78 1.40
C ILE A 139 -5.96 -3.87 2.24
N GLY A 140 -6.77 -4.57 3.04
CA GLY A 140 -6.32 -5.76 3.79
C GLY A 140 -5.99 -5.55 5.25
N GLY A 141 -6.37 -4.38 5.82
CA GLY A 141 -6.45 -4.13 7.24
C GLY A 141 -5.14 -4.20 8.04
N LYS A 142 -3.98 -4.25 7.37
CA LYS A 142 -2.68 -4.11 8.05
C LYS A 142 -2.51 -2.66 8.47
N THR A 143 -2.42 -2.41 9.77
CA THR A 143 -2.15 -1.09 10.36
C THR A 143 -0.97 -1.19 11.28
N GLY A 144 -0.23 -0.12 11.49
CA GLY A 144 0.93 -0.20 12.35
C GLY A 144 1.81 1.03 12.37
N VAL A 145 2.85 0.92 13.18
CA VAL A 145 3.86 1.96 13.37
C VAL A 145 5.27 1.37 13.27
N ASP A 146 6.22 2.23 12.99
CA ASP A 146 7.62 1.87 12.86
C ASP A 146 8.34 1.89 14.21
N THR A 147 9.39 1.09 14.31
CA THR A 147 10.28 1.01 15.46
C THR A 147 11.71 1.33 15.05
N ARG A 148 12.61 1.44 16.01
CA ARG A 148 14.05 1.56 15.73
C ARG A 148 14.62 0.33 15.01
N ALA A 149 14.02 -0.85 15.21
CA ALA A 149 14.48 -2.10 14.61
C ALA A 149 14.01 -2.26 13.15
N GLY A 150 12.86 -1.68 12.77
CA GLY A 150 12.32 -1.78 11.42
C GLY A 150 10.93 -1.19 11.28
N LYS A 151 10.43 -1.19 10.03
CA LYS A 151 9.10 -0.73 9.67
C LYS A 151 8.03 -1.76 10.07
N ASN A 152 6.85 -1.26 10.47
CA ASN A 152 5.61 -2.04 10.65
C ASN A 152 5.72 -3.21 11.64
N LEU A 153 6.68 -3.20 12.57
CA LEU A 153 6.87 -4.29 13.53
C LEU A 153 5.86 -4.27 14.68
N ILE A 154 5.23 -3.11 14.93
CA ILE A 154 4.14 -2.98 15.90
C ILE A 154 2.88 -2.60 15.13
N GLY A 155 1.83 -3.42 15.23
CA GLY A 155 0.62 -3.16 14.48
C GLY A 155 -0.55 -4.08 14.88
N ALA A 156 -1.65 -3.87 14.20
CA ALA A 156 -2.87 -4.64 14.36
C ALA A 156 -3.51 -4.92 12.99
N PHE A 157 -4.22 -6.04 12.88
CA PHE A 157 -5.15 -6.26 11.79
C PHE A 157 -6.48 -5.59 12.16
N HIS A 158 -6.76 -4.44 11.56
CA HIS A 158 -7.97 -3.66 11.79
C HIS A 158 -8.54 -3.20 10.45
N GLN A 159 -9.62 -3.85 10.02
CA GLN A 159 -10.23 -3.54 8.72
C GLN A 159 -10.92 -2.17 8.76
N PRO A 160 -10.74 -1.32 7.73
CA PRO A 160 -11.51 -0.09 7.62
C PRO A 160 -12.98 -0.40 7.41
N SER A 161 -13.85 0.31 8.10
CA SER A 161 -15.30 0.24 7.88
C SER A 161 -15.70 0.79 6.52
N LEU A 162 -14.92 1.76 6.01
CA LEU A 162 -15.13 2.37 4.70
C LEU A 162 -13.80 2.87 4.14
N VAL A 163 -13.57 2.66 2.84
CA VAL A 163 -12.47 3.28 2.08
C VAL A 163 -13.08 4.14 0.97
N ILE A 164 -12.61 5.39 0.85
CA ILE A 164 -13.07 6.34 -0.17
C ILE A 164 -11.89 6.73 -1.06
N ASP A 165 -11.79 6.09 -2.22
CA ASP A 165 -10.82 6.39 -3.26
C ASP A 165 -11.41 7.44 -4.22
N ASP A 166 -11.32 8.71 -3.83
CA ASP A 166 -11.70 9.84 -4.66
C ASP A 166 -10.54 10.21 -5.59
N VAL A 167 -10.65 9.84 -6.87
CA VAL A 167 -9.57 10.05 -7.85
C VAL A 167 -9.25 11.53 -8.10
N ASP A 168 -10.16 12.45 -7.74
CA ASP A 168 -9.88 13.89 -7.82
C ASP A 168 -8.77 14.33 -6.86
N LEU A 169 -8.54 13.60 -5.76
CA LEU A 169 -7.47 13.91 -4.81
C LEU A 169 -6.07 13.71 -5.43
N LEU A 170 -5.97 12.85 -6.45
CA LEU A 170 -4.72 12.58 -7.15
C LEU A 170 -4.27 13.75 -8.05
N LYS A 171 -5.16 14.70 -8.37
CA LYS A 171 -4.83 15.87 -9.20
C LYS A 171 -3.80 16.81 -8.55
N THR A 172 -3.71 16.80 -7.23
CA THR A 172 -2.75 17.61 -6.46
C THR A 172 -1.47 16.85 -6.12
N LEU A 173 -1.41 15.55 -6.44
CA LEU A 173 -0.29 14.71 -6.08
C LEU A 173 0.90 14.99 -6.99
N PRO A 174 2.11 15.28 -6.46
CA PRO A 174 3.31 15.45 -7.26
C PRO A 174 3.58 14.23 -8.16
N ARG A 175 4.05 14.46 -9.40
CA ARG A 175 4.23 13.42 -10.42
C ARG A 175 5.04 12.21 -9.91
N ARG A 176 6.15 12.44 -9.20
CA ARG A 176 6.97 11.38 -8.62
C ARG A 176 6.17 10.52 -7.63
N GLN A 177 5.32 11.16 -6.80
CA GLN A 177 4.45 10.47 -5.85
C GLN A 177 3.30 9.71 -6.56
N PHE A 178 2.81 10.24 -7.67
CA PHE A 178 1.82 9.55 -8.48
C PHE A 178 2.44 8.33 -9.17
N ASN A 179 3.59 8.50 -9.82
CA ASN A 179 4.26 7.45 -10.59
C ASN A 179 4.65 6.25 -9.71
N GLN A 180 5.12 6.47 -8.47
CA GLN A 180 5.48 5.36 -7.59
C GLN A 180 4.32 4.39 -7.31
N GLY A 181 3.07 4.85 -7.36
CA GLY A 181 1.90 3.98 -7.21
C GLY A 181 1.78 2.94 -8.32
N PHE A 182 2.34 3.20 -9.50
CA PHE A 182 2.34 2.23 -10.60
C PHE A 182 3.25 1.04 -10.34
N ALA A 183 4.23 1.12 -9.45
CA ALA A 183 5.04 -0.05 -9.09
C ALA A 183 4.16 -1.18 -8.53
N GLU A 184 3.22 -0.86 -7.64
CA GLU A 184 2.27 -1.82 -7.08
C GLU A 184 1.26 -2.32 -8.12
N ILE A 185 0.78 -1.44 -8.99
CA ILE A 185 -0.14 -1.81 -10.07
C ILE A 185 0.55 -2.78 -11.05
N ILE A 186 1.78 -2.49 -11.43
CA ILE A 186 2.59 -3.35 -12.31
C ILE A 186 2.89 -4.68 -11.61
N LYS A 187 3.26 -4.65 -10.32
CA LYS A 187 3.44 -5.86 -9.52
C LYS A 187 2.20 -6.75 -9.55
N HIS A 188 1.03 -6.20 -9.30
CA HIS A 188 -0.21 -6.96 -9.30
C HIS A 188 -0.55 -7.52 -10.70
N ALA A 189 -0.22 -6.78 -11.76
CA ALA A 189 -0.36 -7.27 -13.13
C ALA A 189 0.57 -8.46 -13.41
N ILE A 190 1.82 -8.38 -12.96
CA ILE A 190 2.83 -9.45 -13.12
C ILE A 190 2.39 -10.73 -12.40
N ILE A 191 1.93 -10.61 -11.16
CA ILE A 191 1.65 -11.79 -10.33
C ILE A 191 0.28 -12.44 -10.62
N ALA A 192 -0.68 -11.69 -11.22
CA ALA A 192 -2.06 -12.19 -11.27
C ALA A 192 -2.88 -11.78 -12.50
N ASP A 193 -2.45 -10.81 -13.33
CA ASP A 193 -3.35 -10.27 -14.38
C ASP A 193 -2.63 -9.84 -15.67
N PRO A 194 -2.43 -10.78 -16.61
CA PRO A 194 -1.75 -10.47 -17.89
C PRO A 194 -2.59 -9.52 -18.78
N LYS A 195 -3.91 -9.44 -18.58
CA LYS A 195 -4.75 -8.47 -19.31
C LYS A 195 -4.50 -7.04 -18.82
N MET A 196 -4.34 -6.86 -17.50
CA MET A 196 -3.96 -5.57 -16.94
C MET A 196 -2.55 -5.16 -17.39
N PHE A 197 -1.60 -6.10 -17.46
CA PHE A 197 -0.26 -5.83 -17.97
C PHE A 197 -0.30 -5.29 -19.41
N ARG A 198 -1.05 -5.93 -20.31
CA ARG A 198 -1.23 -5.45 -21.70
C ARG A 198 -1.89 -4.07 -21.75
N MET A 199 -2.89 -3.82 -20.91
CA MET A 199 -3.55 -2.51 -20.81
C MET A 199 -2.57 -1.41 -20.37
N LEU A 200 -1.66 -1.69 -19.43
CA LEU A 200 -0.65 -0.75 -18.97
C LEU A 200 0.37 -0.39 -20.07
N ARG A 201 0.72 -1.34 -20.94
CA ARG A 201 1.61 -1.08 -22.08
C ARG A 201 1.02 -0.07 -23.08
N SER A 202 -0.28 -0.01 -23.21
CA SER A 202 -0.99 0.97 -24.06
C SER A 202 -1.55 2.16 -23.28
N TRP A 203 -1.22 2.27 -21.98
CA TRP A 203 -1.74 3.31 -21.11
C TRP A 203 -1.34 4.70 -21.59
N LYS A 204 -2.33 5.57 -21.74
CA LYS A 204 -2.14 7.01 -21.94
C LYS A 204 -2.71 7.72 -20.71
N ALA A 205 -1.88 8.56 -20.09
CA ALA A 205 -2.33 9.38 -18.97
C ALA A 205 -3.45 10.34 -19.43
N GLY A 206 -4.49 10.51 -18.62
CA GLY A 206 -5.40 11.62 -18.83
C GLY A 206 -6.89 11.41 -18.56
N ALA A 207 -7.45 10.22 -18.64
CA ALA A 207 -8.89 10.09 -18.43
C ALA A 207 -9.23 9.50 -17.04
N ALA A 208 -9.92 10.28 -16.18
CA ALA A 208 -10.36 9.83 -14.87
C ALA A 208 -11.13 8.48 -14.89
N PRO A 209 -12.02 8.19 -15.86
CA PRO A 209 -12.67 6.90 -15.94
C PRO A 209 -11.72 5.72 -16.18
N ALA A 210 -10.62 5.93 -16.91
CA ALA A 210 -9.61 4.89 -17.12
C ALA A 210 -8.84 4.59 -15.82
N LEU A 211 -8.48 5.64 -15.08
CA LEU A 211 -7.81 5.52 -13.79
C LEU A 211 -8.71 4.83 -12.75
N GLN A 212 -9.98 5.19 -12.66
CA GLN A 212 -10.94 4.51 -11.79
C GLN A 212 -11.05 3.01 -12.09
N ARG A 213 -11.13 2.63 -13.38
CA ARG A 213 -11.17 1.21 -13.79
C ARG A 213 -9.89 0.48 -13.38
N LEU A 214 -8.73 1.14 -13.52
CA LEU A 214 -7.44 0.58 -13.13
C LEU A 214 -7.35 0.35 -11.63
N ILE A 215 -7.72 1.35 -10.81
CA ILE A 215 -7.76 1.25 -9.35
C ILE A 215 -8.72 0.13 -8.92
N LYS A 216 -9.96 0.11 -9.42
CA LYS A 216 -10.93 -0.95 -9.11
C LYS A 216 -10.41 -2.35 -9.42
N ARG A 217 -9.77 -2.52 -10.58
CA ARG A 217 -9.20 -3.81 -10.98
C ARG A 217 -8.05 -4.24 -10.07
N ASN A 218 -7.22 -3.30 -9.67
CA ASN A 218 -6.11 -3.53 -8.77
C ASN A 218 -6.61 -3.94 -7.37
N ILE A 219 -7.58 -3.22 -6.81
CA ILE A 219 -8.26 -3.56 -5.55
C ILE A 219 -8.82 -4.98 -5.59
N GLN A 220 -9.49 -5.36 -6.70
CA GLN A 220 -10.04 -6.71 -6.86
C GLN A 220 -8.96 -7.80 -6.80
N ILE A 221 -7.80 -7.57 -7.43
CA ILE A 221 -6.67 -8.51 -7.39
C ILE A 221 -6.18 -8.66 -5.95
N LYS A 222 -5.88 -7.54 -5.29
CA LYS A 222 -5.36 -7.55 -3.92
C LYS A 222 -6.36 -8.16 -2.94
N SER A 223 -7.62 -7.74 -2.99
CA SER A 223 -8.68 -8.27 -2.12
C SER A 223 -8.86 -9.78 -2.29
N LYS A 224 -8.78 -10.30 -3.52
CA LYS A 224 -8.86 -11.75 -3.79
C LYS A 224 -7.70 -12.52 -3.16
N ILE A 225 -6.50 -11.96 -3.15
CA ILE A 225 -5.32 -12.57 -2.53
C ILE A 225 -5.46 -12.50 -1.00
N VAL A 226 -5.81 -11.33 -0.45
CA VAL A 226 -6.00 -11.10 0.99
C VAL A 226 -7.11 -12.00 1.55
N ALA A 227 -8.24 -12.14 0.86
CA ALA A 227 -9.36 -12.99 1.31
C ALA A 227 -8.98 -14.47 1.52
N LYS A 228 -7.90 -14.96 0.87
CA LYS A 228 -7.39 -16.32 1.06
C LYS A 228 -6.51 -16.48 2.30
N ASP A 229 -6.03 -15.38 2.88
CA ASP A 229 -5.11 -15.36 4.00
C ASP A 229 -5.13 -13.98 4.69
N GLU A 230 -6.27 -13.63 5.28
CA GLU A 230 -6.49 -12.29 5.83
C GLU A 230 -5.44 -11.89 6.88
N ARG A 231 -5.06 -12.83 7.76
CA ARG A 231 -4.09 -12.61 8.83
C ARG A 231 -2.65 -12.98 8.47
N ASP A 232 -2.37 -13.22 7.19
CA ASP A 232 -1.02 -13.52 6.67
C ASP A 232 -0.33 -14.71 7.41
N ARG A 233 -1.11 -15.76 7.72
CA ARG A 233 -0.63 -16.91 8.49
C ARG A 233 -0.29 -18.11 7.63
N THR A 234 -0.96 -18.28 6.49
CA THR A 234 -0.83 -19.46 5.62
C THR A 234 0.21 -19.25 4.52
N GLY A 235 0.72 -18.04 4.36
CA GLY A 235 1.69 -17.68 3.33
C GLY A 235 1.09 -17.45 1.93
N LYS A 236 -0.22 -17.56 1.77
CA LYS A 236 -0.89 -17.28 0.47
C LYS A 236 -0.80 -15.81 0.09
N ARG A 237 -0.77 -14.93 1.10
CA ARG A 237 -0.59 -13.49 0.93
C ARG A 237 0.84 -13.12 0.51
N ALA A 238 1.82 -14.02 0.70
CA ALA A 238 3.22 -13.77 0.34
C ALA A 238 3.43 -13.43 -1.14
N LEU A 239 2.52 -13.81 -2.05
CA LEU A 239 2.60 -13.42 -3.45
C LEU A 239 2.67 -11.90 -3.65
N LEU A 240 2.06 -11.12 -2.75
CA LEU A 240 2.12 -9.66 -2.76
C LEU A 240 3.53 -9.12 -2.49
N ASN A 241 4.44 -9.95 -1.99
CA ASN A 241 5.83 -9.57 -1.73
C ASN A 241 6.76 -9.75 -2.95
N PHE A 242 6.22 -9.97 -4.17
CA PHE A 242 7.04 -9.96 -5.38
C PHE A 242 7.80 -8.63 -5.50
N GLY A 243 9.13 -8.70 -5.60
CA GLY A 243 10.02 -7.52 -5.57
C GLY A 243 10.30 -6.93 -4.18
N HIS A 244 9.52 -7.24 -3.15
CA HIS A 244 9.62 -6.59 -1.83
C HIS A 244 10.84 -7.04 -1.03
N THR A 245 11.27 -8.29 -1.13
CA THR A 245 12.44 -8.78 -0.38
C THR A 245 13.67 -7.92 -0.64
N ILE A 246 13.95 -7.60 -1.92
CA ILE A 246 15.07 -6.74 -2.30
C ILE A 246 14.67 -5.26 -2.15
N GLY A 247 13.42 -4.90 -2.48
CA GLY A 247 12.90 -3.53 -2.33
C GLY A 247 13.04 -2.99 -0.91
N HIS A 248 12.64 -3.74 0.11
CA HIS A 248 12.82 -3.35 1.53
C HIS A 248 14.31 -3.24 1.91
N GLY A 249 15.16 -4.13 1.36
CA GLY A 249 16.60 -4.00 1.52
C GLY A 249 17.14 -2.68 0.95
N ILE A 250 16.63 -2.25 -0.21
CA ILE A 250 16.98 -0.97 -0.85
C ILE A 250 16.50 0.21 -0.01
N GLU A 251 15.24 0.18 0.48
CA GLU A 251 14.72 1.21 1.37
C GLU A 251 15.60 1.38 2.62
N ARG A 252 15.96 0.27 3.27
CA ARG A 252 16.78 0.25 4.47
C ARG A 252 18.22 0.74 4.18
N ALA A 253 18.84 0.28 3.09
CA ALA A 253 20.16 0.72 2.67
C ALA A 253 20.19 2.23 2.34
N GLY A 254 19.09 2.79 1.85
CA GLY A 254 18.89 4.21 1.59
C GLY A 254 18.37 5.01 2.79
N ASN A 255 18.36 4.42 4.01
CA ASN A 255 17.84 5.03 5.24
C ASN A 255 16.39 5.56 5.09
N TYR A 256 15.57 4.91 4.26
CA TYR A 256 14.18 5.29 3.96
C TYR A 256 14.02 6.74 3.43
N ARG A 257 15.06 7.28 2.79
CA ARG A 257 15.09 8.67 2.28
C ARG A 257 15.50 8.78 0.83
N LYS A 258 16.30 7.82 0.33
CA LYS A 258 16.87 7.90 -1.02
C LYS A 258 15.85 7.58 -2.10
N PHE A 259 15.04 6.57 -1.85
CA PHE A 259 13.99 6.10 -2.74
C PHE A 259 12.63 6.17 -2.04
N LEU A 260 11.57 6.48 -2.80
CA LEU A 260 10.21 6.25 -2.40
C LEU A 260 9.91 4.74 -2.40
N HIS A 261 8.89 4.29 -1.66
CA HIS A 261 8.55 2.88 -1.56
C HIS A 261 8.38 2.22 -2.95
N GLY A 262 7.54 2.78 -3.82
CA GLY A 262 7.32 2.23 -5.16
C GLY A 262 8.57 2.25 -6.05
N GLU A 263 9.48 3.22 -5.84
CA GLU A 263 10.77 3.23 -6.54
C GLU A 263 11.66 2.06 -6.09
N ALA A 264 11.71 1.80 -4.79
CA ALA A 264 12.45 0.66 -4.25
C ALA A 264 11.82 -0.68 -4.68
N VAL A 265 10.48 -0.77 -4.70
CA VAL A 265 9.75 -1.94 -5.21
C VAL A 265 10.02 -2.15 -6.69
N SER A 266 10.10 -1.09 -7.51
CA SER A 266 10.46 -1.19 -8.92
C SER A 266 11.82 -1.86 -9.12
N LEU A 267 12.84 -1.37 -8.43
CA LEU A 267 14.18 -1.98 -8.43
C LEU A 267 14.14 -3.45 -7.96
N GLY A 268 13.37 -3.71 -6.91
CA GLY A 268 13.15 -5.07 -6.41
C GLY A 268 12.44 -5.98 -7.41
N ILE A 269 11.50 -5.45 -8.21
CA ILE A 269 10.84 -6.19 -9.30
C ILE A 269 11.86 -6.55 -10.40
N VAL A 270 12.73 -5.62 -10.79
CA VAL A 270 13.79 -5.88 -11.78
C VAL A 270 14.69 -7.03 -11.33
N ALA A 271 15.14 -7.00 -10.07
CA ALA A 271 15.96 -8.06 -9.49
C ALA A 271 15.19 -9.39 -9.38
N ALA A 272 13.92 -9.35 -8.94
CA ALA A 272 13.07 -10.53 -8.85
C ALA A 272 12.80 -11.17 -10.23
N CYS A 273 12.69 -10.37 -11.28
CA CYS A 273 12.60 -10.87 -12.65
C CYS A 273 13.90 -11.56 -13.10
N ALA A 274 15.08 -11.03 -12.77
CA ALA A 274 16.35 -11.67 -13.07
C ALA A 274 16.47 -13.05 -12.38
N ILE A 275 16.10 -13.13 -11.10
CA ILE A 275 16.03 -14.40 -10.37
C ILE A 275 14.97 -15.32 -10.98
N SER A 276 13.83 -14.80 -11.43
CA SER A 276 12.75 -15.58 -12.04
C SER A 276 13.17 -16.21 -13.37
N VAL A 277 14.00 -15.55 -14.18
CA VAL A 277 14.60 -16.15 -15.39
C VAL A 277 15.41 -17.39 -15.01
N LYS A 278 16.27 -17.28 -14.00
CA LYS A 278 17.18 -18.34 -13.55
C LYS A 278 16.46 -19.50 -12.82
N ARG A 279 15.45 -19.19 -12.01
CA ARG A 279 14.85 -20.13 -11.05
C ARG A 279 13.41 -20.56 -11.36
N ALA A 280 12.73 -19.81 -12.21
CA ALA A 280 11.31 -20.07 -12.55
C ALA A 280 11.05 -20.18 -14.05
N GLY A 281 12.06 -19.96 -14.90
CA GLY A 281 11.93 -20.04 -16.35
C GLY A 281 11.16 -18.87 -16.98
N LEU A 282 11.16 -17.67 -16.35
CA LEU A 282 10.57 -16.48 -16.95
C LEU A 282 11.23 -16.19 -18.31
N PRO A 283 10.48 -16.11 -19.43
CA PRO A 283 11.04 -15.79 -20.74
C PRO A 283 11.74 -14.41 -20.73
N ALA A 284 12.88 -14.33 -21.43
CA ALA A 284 13.70 -13.11 -21.47
C ALA A 284 12.96 -11.92 -22.08
N ASP A 285 12.10 -12.15 -23.07
CA ASP A 285 11.24 -11.13 -23.68
C ASP A 285 10.20 -10.58 -22.68
N GLN A 286 9.64 -11.43 -21.82
CA GLN A 286 8.73 -10.98 -20.77
C GLN A 286 9.47 -10.19 -19.69
N ARG A 287 10.70 -10.59 -19.32
CA ARG A 287 11.55 -9.78 -18.44
C ARG A 287 11.80 -8.39 -19.04
N ALA A 288 12.20 -8.33 -20.31
CA ALA A 288 12.42 -7.06 -21.01
C ALA A 288 11.14 -6.20 -21.01
N ALA A 289 9.99 -6.78 -21.35
CA ALA A 289 8.71 -6.09 -21.35
C ALA A 289 8.30 -5.55 -19.97
N ILE A 290 8.69 -6.21 -18.87
CA ILE A 290 8.45 -5.71 -17.51
C ILE A 290 9.34 -4.50 -17.22
N VAL A 291 10.64 -4.56 -17.58
CA VAL A 291 11.57 -3.44 -17.38
C VAL A 291 11.13 -2.23 -18.18
N ASP A 292 10.81 -2.40 -19.47
CA ASP A 292 10.30 -1.33 -20.33
C ASP A 292 9.03 -0.69 -19.76
N LEU A 293 8.14 -1.50 -19.16
CA LEU A 293 6.93 -0.99 -18.56
C LEU A 293 7.21 -0.14 -17.31
N LEU A 294 8.16 -0.54 -16.47
CA LEU A 294 8.58 0.24 -15.30
C LEU A 294 9.18 1.59 -15.74
N GLU A 295 10.07 1.60 -16.74
CA GLU A 295 10.68 2.81 -17.29
C GLU A 295 9.64 3.75 -17.91
N ARG A 296 8.65 3.20 -18.62
CA ARG A 296 7.53 3.98 -19.18
C ARG A 296 6.76 4.77 -18.12
N PHE A 297 6.68 4.26 -16.89
CA PHE A 297 6.08 4.97 -15.75
C PHE A 297 7.11 5.75 -14.94
N GLU A 298 8.30 6.01 -15.51
CA GLU A 298 9.39 6.79 -14.87
C GLU A 298 9.84 6.21 -13.53
N LEU A 299 9.75 4.89 -13.41
CA LEU A 299 10.22 4.15 -12.24
C LEU A 299 11.68 3.73 -12.45
N PRO A 300 12.52 3.78 -11.43
CA PRO A 300 13.93 3.39 -11.57
C PRO A 300 14.05 1.88 -11.80
N THR A 301 14.92 1.51 -12.75
CA THR A 301 15.26 0.12 -13.10
C THR A 301 16.71 -0.21 -12.80
N ARG A 302 17.51 0.79 -12.37
CA ARG A 302 18.94 0.64 -12.02
C ARG A 302 19.26 1.44 -10.76
N LEU A 303 20.15 0.89 -9.94
CA LEU A 303 20.70 1.59 -8.79
C LEU A 303 21.81 2.57 -9.22
N PRO A 304 21.93 3.72 -8.56
CA PRO A 304 23.10 4.57 -8.74
C PRO A 304 24.41 3.79 -8.47
N LEU A 305 25.46 4.06 -9.23
CA LEU A 305 26.75 3.36 -9.13
C LEU A 305 27.31 3.32 -7.69
N LYS A 306 27.21 4.42 -6.96
CA LYS A 306 27.69 4.55 -5.58
C LYS A 306 26.71 4.08 -4.51
N PHE A 307 25.58 3.44 -4.89
CA PHE A 307 24.62 2.97 -3.90
C PHE A 307 25.16 1.75 -3.14
N PRO A 308 25.03 1.67 -1.79
CA PRO A 308 25.68 0.65 -0.96
C PRO A 308 25.02 -0.73 -1.08
N ARG A 309 25.32 -1.49 -2.14
CA ARG A 309 24.76 -2.82 -2.43
C ARG A 309 24.94 -3.81 -1.29
N LYS A 310 26.10 -3.78 -0.59
CA LYS A 310 26.36 -4.61 0.59
C LYS A 310 25.28 -4.42 1.66
N LYS A 311 24.86 -3.18 1.93
CA LYS A 311 23.80 -2.92 2.93
C LYS A 311 22.44 -3.52 2.53
N ILE A 312 22.15 -3.68 1.23
CA ILE A 312 20.94 -4.37 0.76
C ILE A 312 21.00 -5.84 1.16
N LEU A 313 22.15 -6.49 0.90
CA LEU A 313 22.36 -7.91 1.24
C LEU A 313 22.31 -8.15 2.75
N ASP A 314 22.91 -7.25 3.54
CA ASP A 314 22.85 -7.29 5.00
C ASP A 314 21.40 -7.20 5.52
N ALA A 315 20.59 -6.33 4.91
CA ALA A 315 19.17 -6.17 5.24
C ALA A 315 18.36 -7.43 4.92
N VAL A 316 18.56 -8.03 3.76
CA VAL A 316 17.89 -9.28 3.35
C VAL A 316 18.29 -10.44 4.29
N ASN A 317 19.55 -10.53 4.68
CA ASN A 317 20.02 -11.53 5.65
C ASN A 317 19.43 -11.33 7.06
N PHE A 318 19.18 -10.09 7.45
CA PHE A 318 18.52 -9.78 8.73
C PHE A 318 17.08 -10.29 8.75
N ASP A 319 16.31 -10.02 7.70
CA ASP A 319 14.91 -10.46 7.59
C ASP A 319 14.81 -12.00 7.61
N LYS A 320 15.76 -12.70 6.97
CA LYS A 320 15.86 -14.17 6.99
C LYS A 320 15.94 -14.74 8.41
N LYS A 321 16.61 -14.08 9.35
CA LYS A 321 16.72 -14.54 10.74
C LYS A 321 15.36 -14.56 11.46
N PHE A 322 14.44 -13.67 11.09
CA PHE A 322 13.07 -13.64 11.64
C PHE A 322 12.14 -14.69 11.01
N GLU A 323 12.45 -15.19 9.80
CA GLU A 323 11.64 -16.21 9.11
C GLU A 323 12.19 -17.65 9.27
N SER A 324 12.72 -18.00 10.42
CA SER A 324 13.20 -19.35 10.72
C SER A 324 14.33 -19.85 9.79
N GLY A 325 15.17 -18.97 9.30
CA GLY A 325 16.36 -19.31 8.50
C GLY A 325 16.12 -19.69 7.04
N LYS A 326 14.88 -19.63 6.55
CA LYS A 326 14.55 -19.93 5.14
C LYS A 326 14.24 -18.66 4.36
N ILE A 327 14.74 -18.58 3.11
CA ILE A 327 14.38 -17.52 2.19
C ILE A 327 13.05 -17.91 1.53
N ARG A 328 12.02 -17.12 1.78
CA ARG A 328 10.76 -17.19 1.05
C ARG A 328 10.78 -16.11 -0.03
N PHE A 329 11.08 -16.49 -1.25
CA PHE A 329 11.21 -15.56 -2.35
C PHE A 329 10.09 -15.76 -3.37
N VAL A 330 9.44 -14.67 -3.77
CA VAL A 330 8.37 -14.75 -4.78
C VAL A 330 8.99 -14.63 -6.17
N VAL A 331 8.70 -15.60 -7.03
CA VAL A 331 9.14 -15.63 -8.43
C VAL A 331 7.94 -15.72 -9.36
N THR A 332 8.16 -15.36 -10.62
CA THR A 332 7.15 -15.44 -11.68
C THR A 332 7.66 -16.31 -12.84
N PRO A 333 6.96 -17.39 -13.24
CA PRO A 333 7.31 -18.17 -14.42
C PRO A 333 6.84 -17.51 -15.72
N ARG A 334 5.86 -16.62 -15.63
CA ARG A 334 5.31 -15.82 -16.72
C ARG A 334 4.45 -14.70 -16.17
N ILE A 335 4.24 -13.65 -16.95
CA ILE A 335 3.32 -12.58 -16.60
C ILE A 335 1.91 -13.14 -16.35
N GLY A 336 1.34 -12.81 -15.21
CA GLY A 336 0.02 -13.28 -14.72
C GLY A 336 0.06 -14.49 -13.80
N ALA A 337 1.24 -14.98 -13.43
CA ALA A 337 1.39 -16.07 -12.47
C ALA A 337 2.62 -15.87 -11.58
N ALA A 338 2.50 -16.19 -10.30
CA ALA A 338 3.61 -16.16 -9.35
C ALA A 338 3.45 -17.24 -8.27
N TYR A 339 4.55 -17.61 -7.65
CA TYR A 339 4.56 -18.55 -6.54
C TYR A 339 5.74 -18.25 -5.58
N VAL A 340 5.68 -18.80 -4.38
CA VAL A 340 6.77 -18.74 -3.42
C VAL A 340 7.78 -19.86 -3.73
N ALA A 341 9.00 -19.46 -4.09
CA ALA A 341 10.10 -20.38 -4.36
C ALA A 341 10.92 -20.63 -3.08
N HIS A 342 11.42 -21.85 -2.94
CA HIS A 342 12.27 -22.30 -1.82
C HIS A 342 13.71 -22.64 -2.28
N ASN A 343 13.97 -22.53 -3.59
CA ASN A 343 15.24 -22.84 -4.23
C ASN A 343 16.07 -21.61 -4.62
N VAL A 344 15.65 -20.42 -4.17
CA VAL A 344 16.40 -19.17 -4.36
C VAL A 344 17.47 -19.08 -3.29
N THR A 345 18.72 -18.83 -3.71
CA THR A 345 19.88 -18.76 -2.83
C THR A 345 20.29 -17.30 -2.57
N LEU A 346 21.14 -17.09 -1.55
CA LEU A 346 21.74 -15.77 -1.30
C LEU A 346 22.63 -15.32 -2.45
N ASP A 347 23.26 -16.25 -3.18
CA ASP A 347 24.06 -15.91 -4.35
C ASP A 347 23.21 -15.42 -5.51
N ASP A 348 22.01 -16.01 -5.73
CA ASP A 348 21.06 -15.48 -6.71
C ASP A 348 20.64 -14.05 -6.38
N ILE A 349 20.41 -13.77 -5.10
CA ILE A 349 20.04 -12.41 -4.64
C ILE A 349 21.21 -11.46 -4.83
N ARG A 350 22.46 -11.91 -4.50
CA ARG A 350 23.66 -11.09 -4.68
C ARG A 350 23.85 -10.74 -6.16
N GLU A 351 23.86 -11.72 -7.05
CA GLU A 351 23.99 -11.51 -8.50
C GLU A 351 22.92 -10.52 -9.01
N ALA A 352 21.67 -10.68 -8.59
CA ALA A 352 20.59 -9.80 -9.02
C ALA A 352 20.73 -8.36 -8.49
N VAL A 353 21.23 -8.17 -7.25
CA VAL A 353 21.49 -6.84 -6.67
C VAL A 353 22.72 -6.18 -7.30
N GLU A 354 23.75 -6.94 -7.66
CA GLU A 354 24.93 -6.42 -8.35
C GLU A 354 24.60 -5.97 -9.78
N ALA A 355 23.67 -6.65 -10.44
CA ALA A 355 23.19 -6.31 -11.79
C ALA A 355 22.23 -5.10 -11.85
N LEU A 356 21.74 -4.59 -10.71
CA LEU A 356 20.98 -3.34 -10.62
C LEU A 356 21.89 -2.12 -10.76
#